data_ac94942818d968118d3b742068a6586c
#
_entry.id   ac94942818d968118d3b742068a6586c
#
_cell.length_a   1.000
_cell.length_b   1.000
_cell.length_c   1.000
_cell.angle_alpha   90.00
_cell.angle_beta   90.00
_cell.angle_gamma   90.00
#
_symmetry.space_group_name_H-M   'P 1'
#
loop_
_entity.id
_entity.type
_entity.pdbx_description
1 polymer ?
#
loop_
_entity_poly.entity_id
_entity_poly.type
_entity_poly.pdbx_seq_one_letter_code
_entity_poly.pdbx_strand_id
1 'polypeptide(L)'
;MDLTTWQRICNRVLGRALRKRARRDQTLSDNLVKGAMPMMPEVYLATAIMTTIAIALVSWSFVSLFFIPDIGIISYWESIQDPATVAYCFEWEYWNQDLIDPTKPGNGCDGFAYQVFPPLLKVVIVLVGGLIIPYAAFKYNKGGAKREAERRGSMIEKYLPYAASYTAAMSAANATPSKIFRSLAMNKDIYGDVADDAAMVYRDVTLLGYDLITAMKMSVDRAASVWLTEFFQGMVGTLTAGGQLKLYFLNRAEHYMRENRTRLQMFLESIALLAESYIVVAVAMPLFLIVMLVIMFWVSGSGAQMSEGMLYGIVLGFVPMIHIAYAILVWTSSKEQEM
;
A
#
# COMPACT_ATOMS: atom_id res chain seq x y z
N MET A 1 13.48 17.47 17.33
CA MET A 1 13.19 16.75 16.09
C MET A 1 14.51 16.25 15.51
N ASP A 2 14.79 14.97 15.69
CA ASP A 2 16.00 14.38 15.15
C ASP A 2 15.73 13.93 13.71
N LEU A 3 16.08 14.82 12.76
CA LEU A 3 16.04 14.50 11.35
C LEU A 3 17.10 13.46 11.01
N THR A 4 16.76 12.44 10.24
CA THR A 4 17.73 11.49 9.72
C THR A 4 18.79 12.23 8.87
N THR A 5 20.00 11.64 8.73
CA THR A 5 21.07 12.23 7.93
C THR A 5 20.64 12.53 6.51
N TRP A 6 19.84 11.64 5.90
CA TRP A 6 19.25 11.82 4.58
C TRP A 6 18.31 13.03 4.52
N GLN A 7 17.40 13.17 5.47
CA GLN A 7 16.45 14.29 5.56
C GLN A 7 17.19 15.64 5.71
N ARG A 8 18.29 15.67 6.48
CA ARG A 8 19.12 16.88 6.60
C ARG A 8 19.77 17.28 5.29
N ILE A 9 20.29 16.31 4.52
CA ILE A 9 20.90 16.57 3.21
C ILE A 9 19.83 17.09 2.23
N CYS A 10 18.68 16.43 2.14
CA CYS A 10 17.58 16.81 1.27
C CYS A 10 17.07 18.22 1.58
N ASN A 11 16.92 18.55 2.86
CA ASN A 11 16.50 19.87 3.28
C ASN A 11 17.54 20.97 2.97
N ARG A 12 18.83 20.65 3.09
CA ARG A 12 19.91 21.60 2.75
C ARG A 12 19.94 21.93 1.25
N VAL A 13 19.69 20.95 0.39
CA VAL A 13 19.76 21.10 -1.07
C VAL A 13 18.49 21.74 -1.63
N LEU A 14 17.31 21.22 -1.29
CA LEU A 14 16.03 21.60 -1.91
C LEU A 14 15.08 22.34 -0.97
N GLY A 15 15.31 22.34 0.35
CA GLY A 15 14.39 22.90 1.32
C GLY A 15 14.06 24.37 1.09
N ARG A 16 15.08 25.19 0.74
CA ARG A 16 14.86 26.63 0.47
C ARG A 16 14.00 26.87 -0.76
N ALA A 17 14.22 26.13 -1.84
CA ALA A 17 13.48 26.27 -3.10
C ALA A 17 12.02 25.84 -2.96
N LEU A 18 11.77 24.79 -2.16
CA LEU A 18 10.45 24.20 -2.01
C LEU A 18 9.59 24.83 -0.90
N ARG A 19 10.17 25.68 -0.07
CA ARG A 19 9.50 26.32 1.07
C ARG A 19 8.20 27.03 0.70
N LYS A 20 8.21 27.82 -0.37
CA LYS A 20 7.01 28.55 -0.82
C LYS A 20 5.92 27.58 -1.31
N ARG A 21 6.31 26.51 -2.01
CA ARG A 21 5.39 25.51 -2.57
C ARG A 21 4.81 24.64 -1.45
N ALA A 22 5.63 24.19 -0.51
CA ALA A 22 5.22 23.39 0.63
C ALA A 22 4.22 24.10 1.55
N ARG A 23 4.42 25.40 1.80
CA ARG A 23 3.51 26.22 2.62
C ARG A 23 2.18 26.53 1.92
N ARG A 24 2.13 26.45 0.60
CA ARG A 24 0.90 26.66 -0.17
C ARG A 24 0.03 25.41 -0.23
N ASP A 25 0.61 24.25 0.00
CA ASP A 25 -0.09 22.95 -0.04
C ASP A 25 -0.64 22.62 1.37
N GLN A 26 -1.81 23.21 1.69
CA GLN A 26 -2.50 22.99 2.98
C GLN A 26 -2.86 21.53 3.18
N THR A 27 -3.24 20.81 2.11
CA THR A 27 -3.60 19.39 2.19
C THR A 27 -2.42 18.52 2.66
N LEU A 28 -1.21 18.85 2.22
CA LEU A 28 -0.01 18.16 2.70
C LEU A 28 0.26 18.45 4.18
N SER A 29 0.11 19.71 4.59
CA SER A 29 0.26 20.13 5.98
C SER A 29 -0.72 19.38 6.90
N ASP A 30 -2.01 19.32 6.50
CA ASP A 30 -3.05 18.64 7.25
C ASP A 30 -2.79 17.12 7.34
N ASN A 31 -2.39 16.50 6.25
CA ASN A 31 -2.06 15.08 6.25
C ASN A 31 -0.84 14.74 7.13
N LEU A 32 0.16 15.61 7.19
CA LEU A 32 1.31 15.44 8.09
C LEU A 32 0.90 15.55 9.57
N VAL A 33 0.02 16.50 9.88
CA VAL A 33 -0.52 16.67 11.24
C VAL A 33 -1.37 15.45 11.63
N LYS A 34 -2.29 15.03 10.77
CA LYS A 34 -3.16 13.86 10.97
C LYS A 34 -2.36 12.57 11.09
N GLY A 35 -1.32 12.41 10.27
CA GLY A 35 -0.39 11.27 10.34
C GLY A 35 0.57 11.30 11.53
N ALA A 36 0.48 12.31 12.41
CA ALA A 36 1.40 12.55 13.55
C ALA A 36 2.89 12.49 13.14
N MET A 37 3.19 12.87 11.89
CA MET A 37 4.57 12.89 11.39
C MET A 37 5.32 14.11 11.96
N PRO A 38 6.42 13.91 12.71
CA PRO A 38 7.17 15.01 13.30
C PRO A 38 8.07 15.72 12.28
N MET A 39 7.55 16.06 11.09
CA MET A 39 8.29 16.66 9.99
C MET A 39 7.61 17.93 9.49
N MET A 40 8.40 18.91 9.09
CA MET A 40 7.87 20.09 8.40
C MET A 40 7.50 19.74 6.95
N PRO A 41 6.42 20.34 6.37
CA PRO A 41 6.00 20.06 4.99
C PRO A 41 7.11 20.27 3.96
N GLU A 42 7.99 21.27 4.19
CA GLU A 42 9.14 21.57 3.35
C GLU A 42 10.18 20.45 3.34
N VAL A 43 10.43 19.82 4.50
CA VAL A 43 11.36 18.67 4.63
C VAL A 43 10.79 17.44 3.95
N TYR A 44 9.50 17.16 4.17
CA TYR A 44 8.82 16.04 3.55
C TYR A 44 8.85 16.13 2.01
N LEU A 45 8.52 17.31 1.46
CA LEU A 45 8.50 17.52 0.02
C LEU A 45 9.92 17.44 -0.58
N ALA A 46 10.93 17.95 0.13
CA ALA A 46 12.33 17.83 -0.28
C ALA A 46 12.80 16.36 -0.29
N THR A 47 12.46 15.58 0.72
CA THR A 47 12.80 14.16 0.75
C THR A 47 12.07 13.37 -0.34
N ALA A 48 10.78 13.63 -0.58
CA ALA A 48 10.00 12.99 -1.63
C ALA A 48 10.59 13.26 -3.03
N ILE A 49 11.01 14.49 -3.32
CA ILE A 49 11.63 14.85 -4.61
C ILE A 49 13.03 14.24 -4.74
N MET A 50 13.87 14.32 -3.71
CA MET A 50 15.22 13.75 -3.76
C MET A 50 15.21 12.23 -3.92
N THR A 51 14.31 11.53 -3.23
CA THR A 51 14.15 10.08 -3.41
C THR A 51 13.65 9.72 -4.81
N THR A 52 12.74 10.53 -5.38
CA THR A 52 12.31 10.31 -6.77
C THR A 52 13.41 10.57 -7.78
N ILE A 53 14.24 11.59 -7.58
CA ILE A 53 15.41 11.85 -8.42
C ILE A 53 16.40 10.68 -8.34
N ALA A 54 16.65 10.15 -7.13
CA ALA A 54 17.52 8.98 -6.96
C ALA A 54 16.97 7.75 -7.69
N ILE A 55 15.67 7.46 -7.57
CA ILE A 55 15.02 6.37 -8.29
C ILE A 55 15.06 6.60 -9.81
N ALA A 56 14.86 7.84 -10.27
CA ALA A 56 14.95 8.18 -11.68
C ALA A 56 16.37 7.94 -12.23
N LEU A 57 17.41 8.35 -11.51
CA LEU A 57 18.79 8.12 -11.93
C LEU A 57 19.12 6.62 -12.01
N VAL A 58 18.69 5.82 -11.04
CA VAL A 58 18.85 4.35 -11.08
C VAL A 58 18.08 3.74 -12.26
N SER A 59 16.82 4.16 -12.49
CA SER A 59 16.02 3.68 -13.61
C SER A 59 16.62 4.07 -14.96
N TRP A 60 17.11 5.29 -15.10
CA TRP A 60 17.79 5.75 -16.32
C TRP A 60 19.12 5.02 -16.55
N SER A 61 19.90 4.78 -15.48
CA SER A 61 21.10 3.95 -15.56
C SER A 61 20.77 2.53 -16.05
N PHE A 62 19.71 1.94 -15.52
CA PHE A 62 19.25 0.62 -15.97
C PHE A 62 18.81 0.64 -17.43
N VAL A 63 18.02 1.63 -17.86
CA VAL A 63 17.61 1.78 -19.27
C VAL A 63 18.84 1.98 -20.17
N SER A 64 19.85 2.76 -19.75
CA SER A 64 21.06 2.99 -20.54
C SER A 64 21.88 1.71 -20.77
N LEU A 65 21.88 0.77 -19.81
CA LEU A 65 22.54 -0.54 -19.97
C LEU A 65 21.94 -1.37 -21.13
N PHE A 66 20.68 -1.11 -21.50
CA PHE A 66 20.06 -1.80 -22.64
C PHE A 66 20.30 -1.12 -23.99
N PHE A 67 20.66 0.19 -24.00
CA PHE A 67 20.68 0.98 -25.24
C PHE A 67 22.06 1.45 -25.69
N ILE A 68 23.05 1.42 -24.81
CA ILE A 68 24.42 1.81 -25.15
C ILE A 68 25.21 0.55 -25.49
N PRO A 69 25.51 0.30 -26.78
CA PRO A 69 26.21 -0.93 -27.19
C PRO A 69 27.59 -1.06 -26.57
N ASP A 70 28.30 0.04 -26.31
CA ASP A 70 29.66 0.04 -25.75
C ASP A 70 29.70 -0.14 -24.22
N ILE A 71 28.57 0.03 -23.51
CA ILE A 71 28.48 -0.05 -22.05
C ILE A 71 27.43 -1.11 -21.63
N GLY A 72 26.58 -1.54 -22.56
CA GLY A 72 25.47 -2.44 -22.31
C GLY A 72 25.91 -3.88 -21.98
N ILE A 73 25.20 -4.50 -21.04
CA ILE A 73 25.38 -5.92 -20.69
C ILE A 73 24.75 -6.83 -21.76
N ILE A 74 23.89 -6.26 -22.62
CA ILE A 74 23.14 -6.97 -23.64
C ILE A 74 23.57 -6.43 -25.01
N SER A 75 24.26 -7.26 -25.79
CA SER A 75 24.55 -6.96 -27.20
C SER A 75 23.42 -7.40 -28.10
N TYR A 76 23.13 -6.58 -29.08
CA TYR A 76 22.08 -6.81 -30.08
C TYR A 76 22.74 -7.16 -31.42
N TRP A 77 22.12 -8.13 -32.07
CA TRP A 77 22.55 -8.55 -33.39
C TRP A 77 21.34 -8.62 -34.31
N GLU A 78 21.51 -8.18 -35.51
CA GLU A 78 20.46 -8.18 -36.54
C GLU A 78 20.54 -9.48 -37.37
N SER A 79 19.44 -10.22 -37.47
CA SER A 79 19.38 -11.38 -38.30
C SER A 79 19.42 -10.98 -39.79
N ILE A 80 20.40 -11.46 -40.48
CA ILE A 80 20.55 -11.21 -41.94
C ILE A 80 19.78 -12.24 -42.77
N GLN A 81 19.34 -13.36 -42.21
CA GLN A 81 18.87 -14.49 -43.02
C GLN A 81 17.45 -15.01 -42.82
N ASP A 82 16.76 -14.75 -41.72
CA ASP A 82 15.36 -15.17 -41.60
C ASP A 82 14.62 -14.50 -40.44
N PRO A 83 13.62 -13.64 -40.70
CA PRO A 83 12.87 -12.95 -39.65
C PRO A 83 11.90 -13.85 -38.85
N ALA A 84 11.73 -15.10 -39.25
CA ALA A 84 10.76 -16.01 -38.61
C ALA A 84 11.32 -16.85 -37.46
N THR A 85 12.64 -16.92 -37.30
CA THR A 85 13.31 -17.71 -36.24
C THR A 85 14.04 -16.83 -35.26
N VAL A 86 13.27 -16.00 -34.53
CA VAL A 86 13.84 -15.07 -33.58
C VAL A 86 14.00 -15.74 -32.22
N ALA A 87 15.22 -16.09 -31.86
CA ALA A 87 15.59 -16.39 -30.48
C ALA A 87 16.48 -15.28 -29.93
N TYR A 88 16.19 -14.85 -28.68
CA TYR A 88 17.02 -13.89 -27.99
C TYR A 88 18.20 -14.63 -27.36
N CYS A 89 19.41 -14.27 -27.75
CA CYS A 89 20.61 -14.79 -27.14
C CYS A 89 21.16 -13.76 -26.15
N PHE A 90 21.27 -14.14 -24.89
CA PHE A 90 21.88 -13.34 -23.85
C PHE A 90 23.29 -13.82 -23.63
N GLU A 91 24.29 -13.05 -23.99
CA GLU A 91 25.67 -13.38 -23.69
C GLU A 91 26.19 -12.53 -22.56
N TRP A 92 26.63 -13.19 -21.49
CA TRP A 92 27.11 -12.55 -20.27
C TRP A 92 28.57 -12.06 -20.38
N GLU A 93 29.32 -12.53 -21.42
CA GLU A 93 30.74 -12.19 -21.63
C GLU A 93 30.96 -11.03 -22.60
N TYR A 94 30.29 -9.94 -22.36
CA TYR A 94 30.35 -8.72 -23.18
C TYR A 94 31.76 -8.06 -23.28
N TRP A 95 32.64 -8.32 -22.31
CA TRP A 95 33.93 -7.65 -22.20
C TRP A 95 34.99 -8.15 -23.21
N ASN A 96 34.75 -9.20 -23.96
CA ASN A 96 35.66 -9.77 -24.91
C ASN A 96 35.08 -9.64 -26.34
N GLN A 97 35.31 -8.48 -26.97
CA GLN A 97 34.85 -8.22 -28.35
C GLN A 97 35.39 -9.25 -29.37
N ASP A 98 36.51 -9.92 -29.07
CA ASP A 98 37.09 -10.98 -29.93
C ASP A 98 36.25 -12.28 -29.91
N LEU A 99 35.36 -12.44 -28.94
CA LEU A 99 34.45 -13.59 -28.81
C LEU A 99 33.14 -13.40 -29.60
N ILE A 100 32.90 -12.20 -30.10
CA ILE A 100 31.66 -11.83 -30.80
C ILE A 100 31.86 -11.77 -32.32
N ASP A 101 32.59 -12.68 -32.86
CA ASP A 101 32.75 -12.80 -34.32
C ASP A 101 31.65 -13.73 -34.85
N PRO A 102 30.65 -13.22 -35.63
CA PRO A 102 29.56 -14.00 -36.14
C PRO A 102 30.00 -15.11 -37.14
N THR A 103 31.26 -15.05 -37.55
CA THR A 103 31.82 -16.03 -38.51
C THR A 103 32.49 -17.21 -37.81
N LYS A 104 32.63 -17.19 -36.47
CA LYS A 104 33.26 -18.27 -35.71
C LYS A 104 32.22 -19.15 -35.03
N PRO A 105 32.08 -20.42 -35.45
CA PRO A 105 31.20 -21.34 -34.74
C PRO A 105 31.77 -21.65 -33.34
N GLY A 106 30.94 -21.61 -32.33
CA GLY A 106 31.29 -22.03 -30.97
C GLY A 106 30.90 -21.12 -29.82
N ASN A 107 30.23 -19.98 -30.05
CA ASN A 107 29.89 -18.98 -29.02
C ASN A 107 28.49 -19.13 -28.42
N GLY A 108 28.01 -20.33 -28.17
CA GLY A 108 26.74 -20.54 -27.43
C GLY A 108 25.47 -20.14 -28.17
N CYS A 109 25.58 -19.34 -29.21
CA CYS A 109 24.49 -18.86 -30.04
C CYS A 109 24.63 -19.42 -31.48
N ASP A 110 25.14 -20.62 -31.65
CA ASP A 110 25.37 -21.26 -32.92
C ASP A 110 24.04 -21.38 -33.68
N GLY A 111 23.96 -20.72 -34.86
CA GLY A 111 22.81 -20.74 -35.73
C GLY A 111 21.78 -19.64 -35.52
N PHE A 112 21.99 -18.74 -34.58
CA PHE A 112 21.12 -17.59 -34.43
C PHE A 112 21.80 -16.32 -34.93
N ALA A 113 21.13 -15.68 -35.84
CA ALA A 113 21.51 -14.36 -36.26
C ALA A 113 20.96 -13.37 -35.23
N TYR A 114 21.79 -12.45 -34.80
CA TYR A 114 21.52 -11.49 -33.77
C TYR A 114 20.40 -10.52 -34.11
N GLN A 115 19.46 -10.31 -33.20
CA GLN A 115 18.36 -9.39 -33.46
C GLN A 115 18.39 -8.17 -32.54
N VAL A 116 18.20 -7.04 -33.19
CA VAL A 116 17.83 -5.79 -32.51
C VAL A 116 16.43 -5.98 -31.93
N PHE A 117 16.18 -5.60 -30.68
CA PHE A 117 14.81 -5.54 -30.15
C PHE A 117 13.91 -4.77 -31.11
N PRO A 118 12.69 -5.26 -31.36
CA PRO A 118 11.77 -4.55 -32.25
C PRO A 118 11.63 -3.10 -31.73
N PRO A 119 11.53 -2.13 -32.63
CA PRO A 119 11.50 -0.71 -32.26
C PRO A 119 10.39 -0.40 -31.26
N LEU A 120 9.29 -1.14 -31.31
CA LEU A 120 8.17 -1.03 -30.37
C LEU A 120 8.60 -1.42 -28.95
N LEU A 121 9.38 -2.49 -28.77
CA LEU A 121 9.88 -2.92 -27.46
C LEU A 121 10.87 -1.89 -26.87
N LYS A 122 11.73 -1.31 -27.69
CA LYS A 122 12.64 -0.22 -27.28
C LYS A 122 11.85 0.97 -26.76
N VAL A 123 10.82 1.40 -27.47
CA VAL A 123 9.94 2.49 -27.05
C VAL A 123 9.23 2.15 -25.73
N VAL A 124 8.74 0.92 -25.57
CA VAL A 124 8.08 0.48 -24.33
C VAL A 124 9.07 0.53 -23.14
N ILE A 125 10.29 0.02 -23.30
CA ILE A 125 11.31 0.04 -22.23
C ILE A 125 11.67 1.47 -21.83
N VAL A 126 11.86 2.38 -22.79
CA VAL A 126 12.15 3.79 -22.53
C VAL A 126 10.96 4.49 -21.85
N LEU A 127 9.74 4.25 -22.32
CA LEU A 127 8.54 4.83 -21.72
C LEU A 127 8.33 4.31 -20.28
N VAL A 128 8.42 3.01 -20.08
CA VAL A 128 8.21 2.40 -18.75
C VAL A 128 9.35 2.79 -17.81
N GLY A 129 10.59 2.55 -18.19
CA GLY A 129 11.76 2.81 -17.35
C GLY A 129 12.06 4.30 -17.18
N GLY A 130 11.97 5.07 -18.26
CA GLY A 130 12.37 6.47 -18.28
C GLY A 130 11.29 7.44 -17.78
N LEU A 131 10.01 7.14 -17.98
CA LEU A 131 8.91 8.05 -17.67
C LEU A 131 7.93 7.50 -16.61
N ILE A 132 7.45 6.27 -16.78
CA ILE A 132 6.39 5.72 -15.92
C ILE A 132 6.93 5.44 -14.52
N ILE A 133 8.09 4.79 -14.38
CA ILE A 133 8.68 4.45 -13.07
C ILE A 133 8.99 5.71 -12.25
N PRO A 134 9.69 6.75 -12.75
CA PRO A 134 9.93 7.98 -12.00
C PRO A 134 8.65 8.72 -11.62
N TYR A 135 7.67 8.78 -12.56
CA TYR A 135 6.38 9.41 -12.29
C TYR A 135 5.59 8.69 -11.21
N ALA A 136 5.52 7.35 -11.29
CA ALA A 136 4.87 6.51 -10.27
C ALA A 136 5.56 6.66 -8.91
N ALA A 137 6.89 6.66 -8.87
CA ALA A 137 7.66 6.88 -7.65
C ALA A 137 7.39 8.26 -7.04
N PHE A 138 7.29 9.30 -7.87
CA PHE A 138 6.92 10.65 -7.40
C PHE A 138 5.53 10.67 -6.77
N LYS A 139 4.53 10.13 -7.46
CA LYS A 139 3.15 10.05 -6.98
C LYS A 139 3.06 9.22 -5.69
N TYR A 140 3.80 8.11 -5.63
CA TYR A 140 3.87 7.24 -4.46
C TYR A 140 4.49 7.95 -3.26
N ASN A 141 5.65 8.58 -3.41
CA ASN A 141 6.35 9.31 -2.34
C ASN A 141 5.56 10.53 -1.87
N LYS A 142 4.97 11.31 -2.80
CA LYS A 142 4.12 12.46 -2.45
C LYS A 142 2.87 12.02 -1.67
N GLY A 143 2.28 10.87 -2.01
CA GLY A 143 1.10 10.31 -1.34
C GLY A 143 1.38 9.66 0.02
N GLY A 144 2.64 9.52 0.43
CA GLY A 144 3.01 8.83 1.67
C GLY A 144 2.39 9.47 2.93
N ALA A 145 2.36 10.80 3.02
CA ALA A 145 1.72 11.51 4.14
C ALA A 145 0.21 11.22 4.24
N LYS A 146 -0.48 11.15 3.10
CA LYS A 146 -1.90 10.80 3.06
C LYS A 146 -2.12 9.36 3.52
N ARG A 147 -1.33 8.42 3.00
CA ARG A 147 -1.43 7.00 3.41
C ARG A 147 -1.15 6.81 4.90
N GLU A 148 -0.19 7.54 5.45
CA GLU A 148 0.11 7.46 6.88
C GLU A 148 -1.03 8.07 7.73
N ALA A 149 -1.64 9.16 7.29
CA ALA A 149 -2.82 9.73 7.95
C ALA A 149 -4.02 8.76 7.88
N GLU A 150 -4.26 8.11 6.74
CA GLU A 150 -5.31 7.10 6.56
C GLU A 150 -5.05 5.87 7.43
N ARG A 151 -3.80 5.36 7.46
CA ARG A 151 -3.40 4.25 8.31
C ARG A 151 -3.64 4.55 9.79
N ARG A 152 -3.21 5.75 10.24
CA ARG A 152 -3.43 6.18 11.62
C ARG A 152 -4.93 6.34 11.91
N GLY A 153 -5.70 6.89 10.98
CA GLY A 153 -7.16 7.01 11.10
C GLY A 153 -7.83 5.66 11.29
N SER A 154 -7.47 4.66 10.49
CA SER A 154 -7.98 3.29 10.60
C SER A 154 -7.61 2.63 11.94
N MET A 155 -6.36 2.80 12.39
CA MET A 155 -5.94 2.29 13.71
C MET A 155 -6.71 2.96 14.86
N ILE A 156 -6.97 4.25 14.78
CA ILE A 156 -7.80 4.96 15.77
C ILE A 156 -9.21 4.38 15.77
N GLU A 157 -9.85 4.17 14.61
CA GLU A 157 -11.21 3.61 14.53
C GLU A 157 -11.31 2.20 15.12
N LYS A 158 -10.25 1.41 15.00
CA LYS A 158 -10.18 0.06 15.58
C LYS A 158 -10.17 0.09 17.12
N TYR A 159 -9.44 1.04 17.73
CA TYR A 159 -9.29 1.13 19.19
C TYR A 159 -10.29 2.06 19.87
N LEU A 160 -10.92 2.97 19.12
CA LEU A 160 -11.84 3.97 19.68
C LEU A 160 -13.05 3.36 20.41
N PRO A 161 -13.69 2.25 19.99
CA PRO A 161 -14.78 1.63 20.74
C PRO A 161 -14.36 1.22 22.16
N TYR A 162 -13.15 0.69 22.32
CA TYR A 162 -12.61 0.29 23.61
C TYR A 162 -12.25 1.50 24.47
N ALA A 163 -11.63 2.52 23.87
CA ALA A 163 -11.32 3.77 24.55
C ALA A 163 -12.60 4.51 25.00
N ALA A 164 -13.63 4.55 24.16
CA ALA A 164 -14.92 5.14 24.49
C ALA A 164 -15.62 4.39 25.64
N SER A 165 -15.58 3.06 25.64
CA SER A 165 -16.12 2.23 26.72
C SER A 165 -15.40 2.49 28.05
N TYR A 166 -14.08 2.64 27.98
CA TYR A 166 -13.29 3.00 29.15
C TYR A 166 -13.60 4.42 29.67
N THR A 167 -13.75 5.41 28.77
CA THR A 167 -14.14 6.78 29.15
C THR A 167 -15.52 6.78 29.79
N ALA A 168 -16.46 5.99 29.30
CA ALA A 168 -17.80 5.84 29.87
C ALA A 168 -17.73 5.24 31.29
N ALA A 169 -16.95 4.18 31.51
CA ALA A 169 -16.76 3.56 32.80
C ALA A 169 -16.13 4.51 33.81
N MET A 170 -15.07 5.23 33.43
CA MET A 170 -14.41 6.23 34.28
C MET A 170 -15.33 7.42 34.60
N SER A 171 -16.12 7.88 33.64
CA SER A 171 -17.11 8.95 33.85
C SER A 171 -18.26 8.49 34.76
N ALA A 172 -18.67 7.20 34.66
CA ALA A 172 -19.64 6.61 35.59
C ALA A 172 -19.11 6.60 37.01
N ALA A 173 -17.81 6.42 37.22
CA ALA A 173 -17.12 6.53 38.51
C ALA A 173 -16.83 7.99 38.93
N ASN A 174 -17.45 8.99 38.30
CA ASN A 174 -17.25 10.41 38.52
C ASN A 174 -15.80 10.92 38.40
N ALA A 175 -14.99 10.27 37.54
CA ALA A 175 -13.65 10.77 37.24
C ALA A 175 -13.71 12.09 36.47
N THR A 176 -12.78 13.00 36.76
CA THR A 176 -12.65 14.25 36.01
C THR A 176 -12.13 13.99 34.60
N PRO A 177 -12.51 14.80 33.59
CA PRO A 177 -12.03 14.63 32.20
C PRO A 177 -10.50 14.55 32.10
N SER A 178 -9.78 15.39 32.82
CA SER A 178 -8.31 15.38 32.84
C SER A 178 -7.74 14.05 33.35
N LYS A 179 -8.39 13.43 34.35
CA LYS A 179 -7.99 12.10 34.85
C LYS A 179 -8.27 11.01 33.84
N ILE A 180 -9.39 11.10 33.11
CA ILE A 180 -9.73 10.16 32.06
C ILE A 180 -8.69 10.19 30.94
N PHE A 181 -8.37 11.39 30.40
CA PHE A 181 -7.36 11.55 29.35
C PHE A 181 -5.96 11.10 29.78
N ARG A 182 -5.58 11.42 31.04
CA ARG A 182 -4.32 10.94 31.63
C ARG A 182 -4.26 9.39 31.60
N SER A 183 -5.33 8.75 32.05
CA SER A 183 -5.37 7.29 32.16
C SER A 183 -5.34 6.62 30.78
N LEU A 184 -6.04 7.17 29.78
CA LEU A 184 -5.94 6.71 28.41
C LEU A 184 -4.52 6.84 27.86
N ALA A 185 -3.89 8.00 28.08
CA ALA A 185 -2.53 8.30 27.64
C ALA A 185 -1.47 7.33 28.20
N MET A 186 -1.67 6.85 29.41
CA MET A 186 -0.75 5.92 30.08
C MET A 186 -0.86 4.47 29.60
N ASN A 187 -1.94 4.11 28.89
CA ASN A 187 -2.23 2.74 28.46
C ASN A 187 -2.18 2.63 26.93
N LYS A 188 -1.07 3.07 26.33
CA LYS A 188 -0.87 3.06 24.88
C LYS A 188 -0.94 1.63 24.27
N ASP A 189 -0.48 0.64 25.01
CA ASP A 189 -0.50 -0.78 24.56
C ASP A 189 -1.92 -1.31 24.35
N ILE A 190 -2.92 -0.73 25.04
CA ILE A 190 -4.33 -1.14 24.95
C ILE A 190 -5.10 -0.28 23.95
N TYR A 191 -4.85 1.03 23.93
CA TYR A 191 -5.65 1.99 23.14
C TYR A 191 -4.93 2.52 21.90
N GLY A 192 -3.71 2.06 21.62
CA GLY A 192 -2.95 2.42 20.42
C GLY A 192 -2.83 3.92 20.20
N ASP A 193 -3.09 4.37 18.98
CA ASP A 193 -2.96 5.78 18.58
C ASP A 193 -3.99 6.70 19.25
N VAL A 194 -5.09 6.17 19.78
CA VAL A 194 -6.05 6.96 20.59
C VAL A 194 -5.40 7.48 21.88
N ALA A 195 -4.47 6.71 22.46
CA ALA A 195 -3.72 7.12 23.63
C ALA A 195 -2.81 8.32 23.35
N ASP A 196 -2.23 8.40 22.14
CA ASP A 196 -1.40 9.55 21.74
C ASP A 196 -2.24 10.83 21.62
N ASP A 197 -3.46 10.74 21.06
CA ASP A 197 -4.38 11.88 20.99
C ASP A 197 -4.88 12.28 22.39
N ALA A 198 -5.16 11.32 23.26
CA ALA A 198 -5.51 11.57 24.66
C ALA A 198 -4.35 12.24 25.43
N ALA A 199 -3.09 11.82 25.14
CA ALA A 199 -1.91 12.44 25.73
C ALA A 199 -1.75 13.90 25.29
N MET A 200 -2.07 14.22 24.03
CA MET A 200 -2.05 15.61 23.56
C MET A 200 -3.09 16.46 24.26
N VAL A 201 -4.33 15.98 24.43
CA VAL A 201 -5.36 16.70 25.20
C VAL A 201 -4.92 16.91 26.65
N TYR A 202 -4.41 15.86 27.29
CA TYR A 202 -3.93 15.96 28.68
C TYR A 202 -2.78 16.96 28.82
N ARG A 203 -1.83 16.96 27.91
CA ARG A 203 -0.72 17.92 27.85
C ARG A 203 -1.24 19.35 27.69
N ASP A 204 -2.15 19.55 26.71
CA ASP A 204 -2.65 20.89 26.39
C ASP A 204 -3.42 21.51 27.58
N VAL A 205 -4.17 20.69 28.33
CA VAL A 205 -4.88 21.15 29.54
C VAL A 205 -3.95 21.34 30.72
N THR A 206 -3.05 20.37 31.03
CA THR A 206 -2.27 20.37 32.28
C THR A 206 -0.97 21.14 32.19
N LEU A 207 -0.27 21.07 31.02
CA LEU A 207 1.05 21.69 30.87
C LEU A 207 0.95 23.07 30.19
N LEU A 208 0.06 23.23 29.22
CA LEU A 208 -0.10 24.48 28.48
C LEU A 208 -1.19 25.38 29.09
N GLY A 209 -2.00 24.88 30.03
CA GLY A 209 -3.02 25.64 30.75
C GLY A 209 -4.23 26.03 29.90
N TYR A 210 -4.45 25.38 28.76
CA TYR A 210 -5.64 25.62 27.94
C TYR A 210 -6.89 25.10 28.65
N ASP A 211 -8.00 25.81 28.43
CA ASP A 211 -9.31 25.29 28.82
C ASP A 211 -9.62 23.99 28.06
N LEU A 212 -10.34 23.09 28.72
CA LEU A 212 -10.68 21.77 28.18
C LEU A 212 -11.40 21.87 26.86
N ILE A 213 -12.33 22.80 26.67
CA ILE A 213 -13.06 23.01 25.42
C ILE A 213 -12.10 23.41 24.28
N THR A 214 -11.16 24.32 24.58
CA THR A 214 -10.15 24.78 23.63
C THR A 214 -9.20 23.64 23.25
N ALA A 215 -8.71 22.85 24.21
CA ALA A 215 -7.85 21.71 23.95
C ALA A 215 -8.52 20.65 23.09
N MET A 216 -9.83 20.39 23.32
CA MET A 216 -10.60 19.46 22.49
C MET A 216 -10.82 20.00 21.07
N LYS A 217 -11.12 21.29 20.88
CA LYS A 217 -11.24 21.89 19.54
C LYS A 217 -9.93 21.74 18.75
N MET A 218 -8.79 21.99 19.38
CA MET A 218 -7.49 21.79 18.76
C MET A 218 -7.24 20.31 18.39
N SER A 219 -7.77 19.38 19.18
CA SER A 219 -7.67 17.93 18.89
C SER A 219 -8.60 17.51 17.77
N VAL A 220 -9.76 18.13 17.60
CA VAL A 220 -10.64 17.97 16.42
C VAL A 220 -9.88 18.28 15.13
N ASP A 221 -9.17 19.40 15.09
CA ASP A 221 -8.43 19.83 13.89
C ASP A 221 -7.26 18.89 13.54
N ARG A 222 -6.74 18.18 14.55
CA ARG A 222 -5.62 17.24 14.41
C ARG A 222 -6.06 15.78 14.18
N ALA A 223 -7.33 15.47 14.42
CA ALA A 223 -7.84 14.10 14.37
C ALA A 223 -7.69 13.48 13.00
N ALA A 224 -7.11 12.28 12.92
CA ALA A 224 -6.92 11.53 11.70
C ALA A 224 -8.18 10.73 11.29
N SER A 225 -9.07 10.41 12.25
CA SER A 225 -10.29 9.64 12.04
C SER A 225 -11.52 10.52 12.15
N VAL A 226 -12.51 10.21 11.30
CA VAL A 226 -13.83 10.85 11.36
C VAL A 226 -14.53 10.53 12.69
N TRP A 227 -14.43 9.30 13.17
CA TRP A 227 -15.03 8.89 14.44
C TRP A 227 -14.44 9.62 15.65
N LEU A 228 -13.11 9.81 15.66
CA LEU A 228 -12.46 10.58 16.72
C LEU A 228 -12.84 12.06 16.65
N THR A 229 -12.95 12.61 15.44
CA THR A 229 -13.44 13.98 15.23
C THR A 229 -14.84 14.15 15.80
N GLU A 230 -15.78 13.26 15.48
CA GLU A 230 -17.14 13.28 16.03
C GLU A 230 -17.17 13.11 17.54
N PHE A 231 -16.31 12.24 18.08
CA PHE A 231 -16.19 12.03 19.51
C PHE A 231 -15.78 13.31 20.24
N PHE A 232 -14.75 14.00 19.79
CA PHE A 232 -14.33 15.27 20.38
C PHE A 232 -15.33 16.41 20.14
N GLN A 233 -15.89 16.53 18.94
CA GLN A 233 -16.91 17.54 18.64
C GLN A 233 -18.16 17.37 19.50
N GLY A 234 -18.63 16.15 19.69
CA GLY A 234 -19.77 15.87 20.55
C GLY A 234 -19.50 16.17 22.02
N MET A 235 -18.24 15.93 22.49
CA MET A 235 -17.84 16.36 23.84
C MET A 235 -17.87 17.87 23.98
N VAL A 236 -17.29 18.61 23.01
CA VAL A 236 -17.33 20.07 22.96
C VAL A 236 -18.77 20.57 22.96
N GLY A 237 -19.64 20.02 22.12
CA GLY A 237 -21.07 20.37 22.06
C GLY A 237 -21.79 20.13 23.38
N THR A 238 -21.54 18.98 24.03
CA THR A 238 -22.13 18.65 25.33
C THR A 238 -21.71 19.61 26.43
N LEU A 239 -20.41 19.96 26.49
CA LEU A 239 -19.87 20.90 27.48
C LEU A 239 -20.40 22.33 27.27
N THR A 240 -20.46 22.78 26.00
CA THR A 240 -20.94 24.14 25.70
C THR A 240 -22.45 24.28 25.97
N ALA A 241 -23.23 23.20 25.79
CA ALA A 241 -24.64 23.17 26.13
C ALA A 241 -24.94 22.96 27.62
N GLY A 242 -23.90 22.82 28.48
CA GLY A 242 -24.08 22.53 29.92
C GLY A 242 -24.58 21.10 30.19
N GLY A 243 -24.47 20.19 29.22
CA GLY A 243 -24.94 18.82 29.32
C GLY A 243 -24.02 17.92 30.16
N GLN A 244 -24.51 16.76 30.53
CA GLN A 244 -23.76 15.77 31.32
C GLN A 244 -22.86 14.90 30.44
N LEU A 245 -21.55 15.07 30.57
CA LEU A 245 -20.55 14.26 29.84
C LEU A 245 -20.71 12.75 30.08
N LYS A 246 -21.15 12.36 31.28
CA LYS A 246 -21.38 10.97 31.64
C LYS A 246 -22.38 10.27 30.66
N LEU A 247 -23.50 10.93 30.41
CA LEU A 247 -24.51 10.40 29.51
C LEU A 247 -24.02 10.38 28.06
N TYR A 248 -23.27 11.41 27.67
CA TYR A 248 -22.65 11.47 26.35
C TYR A 248 -21.70 10.28 26.12
N PHE A 249 -20.78 10.01 27.06
CA PHE A 249 -19.82 8.91 26.95
C PHE A 249 -20.51 7.53 26.91
N LEU A 250 -21.53 7.31 27.73
CA LEU A 250 -22.30 6.06 27.71
C LEU A 250 -22.96 5.83 26.35
N ASN A 251 -23.65 6.83 25.81
CA ASN A 251 -24.34 6.74 24.51
C ASN A 251 -23.33 6.53 23.37
N ARG A 252 -22.19 7.21 23.38
CA ARG A 252 -21.16 7.06 22.35
C ARG A 252 -20.44 5.70 22.43
N ALA A 253 -20.15 5.20 23.64
CA ALA A 253 -19.59 3.89 23.83
C ALA A 253 -20.51 2.79 23.30
N GLU A 254 -21.81 2.87 23.61
CA GLU A 254 -22.80 1.92 23.10
C GLU A 254 -22.90 2.00 21.57
N HIS A 255 -22.91 3.19 20.99
CA HIS A 255 -22.94 3.39 19.54
C HIS A 255 -21.74 2.76 18.86
N TYR A 256 -20.53 3.05 19.31
CA TYR A 256 -19.30 2.49 18.71
C TYR A 256 -19.19 0.97 18.89
N MET A 257 -19.61 0.43 20.03
CA MET A 257 -19.63 -1.03 20.25
C MET A 257 -20.66 -1.73 19.36
N ARG A 258 -21.81 -1.11 19.11
CA ARG A 258 -22.81 -1.62 18.18
C ARG A 258 -22.28 -1.61 16.75
N GLU A 259 -21.69 -0.51 16.33
CA GLU A 259 -21.06 -0.38 15.00
C GLU A 259 -19.95 -1.41 14.78
N ASN A 260 -19.10 -1.62 15.79
CA ASN A 260 -18.04 -2.63 15.72
C ASN A 260 -18.62 -4.05 15.57
N ARG A 261 -19.70 -4.38 16.27
CA ARG A 261 -20.39 -5.67 16.08
C ARG A 261 -20.97 -5.80 14.68
N THR A 262 -21.58 -4.77 14.15
CA THR A 262 -22.13 -4.77 12.78
C THR A 262 -21.02 -4.97 11.73
N ARG A 263 -19.89 -4.32 11.89
CA ARG A 263 -18.71 -4.53 11.01
C ARG A 263 -18.22 -5.97 11.07
N LEU A 264 -18.13 -6.57 12.27
CA LEU A 264 -17.76 -7.99 12.42
C LEU A 264 -18.77 -8.92 11.77
N GLN A 265 -20.08 -8.66 11.88
CA GLN A 265 -21.11 -9.44 11.22
C GLN A 265 -20.99 -9.37 9.70
N MET A 266 -20.84 -8.17 9.12
CA MET A 266 -20.63 -7.99 7.67
C MET A 266 -19.37 -8.73 7.18
N PHE A 267 -18.34 -8.77 7.99
CA PHE A 267 -17.14 -9.55 7.67
C PHE A 267 -17.39 -11.06 7.64
N LEU A 268 -18.06 -11.57 8.65
CA LEU A 268 -18.41 -13.01 8.69
C LEU A 268 -19.28 -13.39 7.50
N GLU A 269 -20.24 -12.53 7.13
CA GLU A 269 -21.08 -12.72 5.95
C GLU A 269 -20.24 -12.70 4.65
N SER A 270 -19.29 -11.77 4.53
CA SER A 270 -18.41 -11.72 3.36
C SER A 270 -17.52 -12.95 3.22
N ILE A 271 -16.98 -13.47 4.33
CA ILE A 271 -16.21 -14.72 4.33
C ILE A 271 -17.11 -15.92 3.98
N ALA A 272 -18.36 -15.97 4.47
CA ALA A 272 -19.30 -17.03 4.13
C ALA A 272 -19.58 -17.07 2.63
N LEU A 273 -19.83 -15.89 2.00
CA LEU A 273 -19.99 -15.79 0.54
C LEU A 273 -18.74 -16.20 -0.24
N LEU A 274 -17.55 -15.84 0.26
CA LEU A 274 -16.29 -16.27 -0.33
C LEU A 274 -16.13 -17.81 -0.24
N ALA A 275 -16.47 -18.40 0.91
CA ALA A 275 -16.41 -19.85 1.09
C ALA A 275 -17.39 -20.59 0.15
N GLU A 276 -18.61 -20.08 -0.01
CA GLU A 276 -19.60 -20.63 -0.95
C GLU A 276 -19.08 -20.52 -2.40
N SER A 277 -18.59 -19.36 -2.80
CA SER A 277 -18.03 -19.18 -4.15
C SER A 277 -16.80 -20.06 -4.40
N TYR A 278 -15.97 -20.32 -3.38
CA TYR A 278 -14.85 -21.25 -3.46
C TYR A 278 -15.31 -22.68 -3.79
N ILE A 279 -16.33 -23.18 -3.13
CA ILE A 279 -16.86 -24.53 -3.38
C ILE A 279 -17.33 -24.63 -4.84
N VAL A 280 -18.02 -23.63 -5.36
CA VAL A 280 -18.54 -23.64 -6.73
C VAL A 280 -17.41 -23.55 -7.76
N VAL A 281 -16.52 -22.57 -7.63
CA VAL A 281 -15.52 -22.24 -8.66
C VAL A 281 -14.26 -23.08 -8.53
N ALA A 282 -13.76 -23.32 -7.32
CA ALA A 282 -12.49 -24.03 -7.13
C ALA A 282 -12.65 -25.54 -7.00
N VAL A 283 -13.83 -26.04 -6.61
CA VAL A 283 -14.07 -27.47 -6.44
C VAL A 283 -15.00 -28.01 -7.52
N ALA A 284 -16.22 -27.50 -7.64
CA ALA A 284 -17.23 -28.06 -8.51
C ALA A 284 -16.88 -27.87 -10.01
N MET A 285 -16.41 -26.67 -10.41
CA MET A 285 -16.07 -26.38 -11.81
C MET A 285 -14.91 -27.24 -12.35
N PRO A 286 -13.76 -27.39 -11.69
CA PRO A 286 -12.71 -28.30 -12.14
C PRO A 286 -13.12 -29.76 -12.19
N LEU A 287 -13.91 -30.24 -11.21
CA LEU A 287 -14.44 -31.60 -11.23
C LEU A 287 -15.34 -31.82 -12.44
N PHE A 288 -16.28 -30.92 -12.71
CA PHE A 288 -17.14 -30.98 -13.88
C PHE A 288 -16.34 -30.95 -15.19
N LEU A 289 -15.31 -30.10 -15.25
CA LEU A 289 -14.45 -29.99 -16.42
C LEU A 289 -13.68 -31.30 -16.67
N ILE A 290 -13.10 -31.90 -15.62
CA ILE A 290 -12.40 -33.20 -15.73
C ILE A 290 -13.36 -34.30 -16.21
N VAL A 291 -14.56 -34.38 -15.64
CA VAL A 291 -15.58 -35.36 -16.06
C VAL A 291 -15.96 -35.16 -17.52
N MET A 292 -16.19 -33.93 -17.95
CA MET A 292 -16.49 -33.62 -19.37
C MET A 292 -15.34 -33.98 -20.31
N LEU A 293 -14.09 -33.73 -19.90
CA LEU A 293 -12.91 -34.12 -20.69
C LEU A 293 -12.81 -35.66 -20.86
N VAL A 294 -13.06 -36.40 -19.78
CA VAL A 294 -13.05 -37.87 -19.81
C VAL A 294 -14.15 -38.40 -20.73
N ILE A 295 -15.37 -37.83 -20.66
CA ILE A 295 -16.49 -38.25 -21.54
C ILE A 295 -16.17 -37.89 -23.00
N MET A 296 -15.63 -36.70 -23.29
CA MET A 296 -15.24 -36.32 -24.62
C MET A 296 -14.17 -37.24 -25.19
N PHE A 297 -13.20 -37.64 -24.37
CA PHE A 297 -12.18 -38.61 -24.77
C PHE A 297 -12.79 -39.97 -25.14
N TRP A 298 -13.79 -40.46 -24.42
CA TRP A 298 -14.46 -41.70 -24.64
C TRP A 298 -15.38 -41.70 -25.89
N VAL A 299 -16.10 -40.59 -26.09
CA VAL A 299 -17.09 -40.45 -27.17
C VAL A 299 -16.45 -40.15 -28.53
N SER A 300 -15.38 -39.35 -28.54
CA SER A 300 -14.76 -38.86 -29.79
C SER A 300 -13.91 -39.91 -30.54
N GLY A 301 -13.64 -41.06 -29.91
CA GLY A 301 -12.78 -42.07 -30.54
C GLY A 301 -11.43 -41.48 -30.98
N SER A 302 -10.75 -42.09 -31.94
CA SER A 302 -9.42 -41.69 -32.40
C SER A 302 -9.36 -40.36 -33.21
N GLY A 303 -10.44 -39.60 -33.27
CA GLY A 303 -10.55 -38.41 -34.13
C GLY A 303 -10.30 -37.05 -33.48
N ALA A 304 -10.48 -36.92 -32.16
CA ALA A 304 -10.17 -35.67 -31.45
C ALA A 304 -8.83 -35.84 -30.75
N GLN A 305 -7.74 -35.43 -31.38
CA GLN A 305 -6.41 -35.41 -30.75
C GLN A 305 -6.34 -34.28 -29.73
N MET A 306 -6.93 -34.50 -28.54
CA MET A 306 -6.49 -33.73 -27.40
C MET A 306 -5.10 -34.23 -27.02
N SER A 307 -4.08 -33.40 -27.21
CA SER A 307 -2.72 -33.75 -26.84
C SER A 307 -2.67 -33.98 -25.33
N GLU A 308 -1.97 -35.03 -24.87
CA GLU A 308 -1.73 -35.29 -23.45
C GLU A 308 -1.24 -34.06 -22.69
N GLY A 309 -0.45 -33.22 -23.39
CA GLY A 309 0.01 -31.93 -22.84
C GLY A 309 -1.11 -30.95 -22.47
N MET A 310 -2.22 -30.93 -23.17
CA MET A 310 -3.37 -30.08 -22.85
C MET A 310 -4.07 -30.54 -21.57
N LEU A 311 -4.18 -31.83 -21.35
CA LEU A 311 -4.77 -32.41 -20.15
C LEU A 311 -3.88 -32.13 -18.90
N TYR A 312 -2.56 -32.31 -19.04
CA TYR A 312 -1.61 -31.94 -18.00
C TYR A 312 -1.62 -30.42 -17.73
N GLY A 313 -1.75 -29.57 -18.76
CA GLY A 313 -1.85 -28.13 -18.62
C GLY A 313 -3.07 -27.69 -17.80
N ILE A 314 -4.22 -28.37 -18.00
CA ILE A 314 -5.44 -28.06 -17.24
C ILE A 314 -5.30 -28.55 -15.77
N VAL A 315 -4.87 -29.78 -15.57
CA VAL A 315 -4.84 -30.36 -14.22
C VAL A 315 -3.71 -29.77 -13.37
N LEU A 316 -2.50 -29.62 -13.92
CA LEU A 316 -1.32 -29.14 -13.19
C LEU A 316 -1.13 -27.62 -13.24
N GLY A 317 -1.73 -26.94 -14.22
CA GLY A 317 -1.63 -25.49 -14.39
C GLY A 317 -2.87 -24.75 -13.88
N PHE A 318 -4.03 -25.02 -14.47
CA PHE A 318 -5.25 -24.25 -14.23
C PHE A 318 -5.84 -24.48 -12.82
N VAL A 319 -5.86 -25.73 -12.33
CA VAL A 319 -6.42 -26.04 -11.01
C VAL A 319 -5.61 -25.39 -9.89
N PRO A 320 -4.27 -25.53 -9.80
CA PRO A 320 -3.47 -24.84 -8.79
C PRO A 320 -3.58 -23.30 -8.89
N MET A 321 -3.66 -22.76 -10.10
CA MET A 321 -3.80 -21.32 -10.31
C MET A 321 -5.09 -20.75 -9.67
N ILE A 322 -6.22 -21.46 -9.81
CA ILE A 322 -7.48 -21.07 -9.16
C ILE A 322 -7.32 -21.07 -7.63
N HIS A 323 -6.72 -22.11 -7.06
CA HIS A 323 -6.54 -22.21 -5.61
C HIS A 323 -5.63 -21.08 -5.07
N ILE A 324 -4.54 -20.77 -5.78
CA ILE A 324 -3.66 -19.66 -5.43
C ILE A 324 -4.40 -18.32 -5.53
N ALA A 325 -5.20 -18.11 -6.58
CA ALA A 325 -6.00 -16.90 -6.74
C ALA A 325 -6.99 -16.71 -5.59
N TYR A 326 -7.69 -17.78 -5.17
CA TYR A 326 -8.59 -17.74 -4.01
C TYR A 326 -7.84 -17.50 -2.69
N ALA A 327 -6.68 -18.13 -2.50
CA ALA A 327 -5.86 -17.91 -1.31
C ALA A 327 -5.45 -16.43 -1.19
N ILE A 328 -5.05 -15.80 -2.30
CA ILE A 328 -4.71 -14.37 -2.35
C ILE A 328 -5.96 -13.52 -2.05
N LEU A 329 -7.11 -13.88 -2.60
CA LEU A 329 -8.37 -13.15 -2.40
C LEU A 329 -8.81 -13.19 -0.93
N VAL A 330 -8.78 -14.36 -0.30
CA VAL A 330 -9.09 -14.50 1.14
C VAL A 330 -8.08 -13.74 1.99
N TRP A 331 -6.80 -13.81 1.65
CA TRP A 331 -5.75 -13.09 2.37
C TRP A 331 -5.89 -11.57 2.28
N THR A 332 -6.27 -11.03 1.10
CA THR A 332 -6.53 -9.59 0.94
C THR A 332 -7.74 -9.15 1.73
N SER A 333 -8.85 -9.91 1.70
CA SER A 333 -10.06 -9.63 2.47
C SER A 333 -9.81 -9.69 3.99
N SER A 334 -8.99 -10.61 4.46
CA SER A 334 -8.57 -10.67 5.86
C SER A 334 -7.74 -9.46 6.28
N LYS A 335 -6.82 -9.00 5.42
CA LYS A 335 -6.01 -7.81 5.71
C LYS A 335 -6.80 -6.51 5.78
N GLU A 336 -7.85 -6.37 4.97
CA GLU A 336 -8.71 -5.18 5.02
C GLU A 336 -9.42 -5.02 6.37
N GLN A 337 -9.57 -6.10 7.11
CA GLN A 337 -10.19 -6.06 8.45
C GLN A 337 -9.20 -5.95 9.61
N GLU A 338 -7.95 -6.32 9.40
CA GLU A 338 -6.91 -6.06 10.39
C GLU A 338 -6.51 -4.57 10.45
N MET A 339 -6.81 -3.81 9.39
CA MET A 339 -6.70 -2.36 9.36
C MET A 339 -7.94 -1.68 9.93
#